data_f2639f0e51f4c76c57d38da4d6c5b907
#
_entry.id   f2639f0e51f4c76c57d38da4d6c5b907
#
_cell.length_a   1.000
_cell.length_b   1.000
_cell.length_c   1.000
_cell.angle_alpha   90.00
_cell.angle_beta   90.00
_cell.angle_gamma   90.00
#
_symmetry.space_group_name_H-M   'P 1'
#
loop_
_entity.id
_entity.type
_entity.pdbx_description
1 polymer ?
#
loop_
_entity_poly.entity_id
_entity_poly.type
_entity_poly.pdbx_seq_one_letter_code
_entity_poly.pdbx_strand_id
1 'polypeptide(L)'
;MVNALREAQRVLTPSGVLVDVRPVTAPIVVEVVIDTQAVWAKVVDVYSAPEDVAAADAAIKHAVTHGWFVFETSIPFNFEIYCDRAAELGVYVEARKLRGAEIPYEELEERRRELGAAGQAARLRCRRPWMLSTYRKGPE
;
A
#
# COMPACT_ATOMS: atom_id res chain seq x y z
N MET A 1 -4.28 15.74 11.22
CA MET A 1 -4.80 15.41 9.87
C MET A 1 -6.00 16.26 9.46
N VAL A 2 -7.04 16.42 10.27
CA VAL A 2 -8.23 17.27 9.95
C VAL A 2 -7.85 18.69 9.53
N ASN A 3 -6.91 19.34 10.23
CA ASN A 3 -6.43 20.68 9.88
C ASN A 3 -5.77 20.73 8.49
N ALA A 4 -5.04 19.70 8.09
CA ALA A 4 -4.44 19.61 6.75
C ALA A 4 -5.52 19.51 5.66
N LEU A 5 -6.59 18.74 5.89
CA LEU A 5 -7.72 18.65 4.96
C LEU A 5 -8.49 19.97 4.84
N ARG A 6 -8.62 20.70 5.93
CA ARG A 6 -9.24 22.01 5.91
C ARG A 6 -8.40 23.02 5.12
N GLU A 7 -7.08 22.98 5.28
CA GLU A 7 -6.16 23.81 4.49
C GLU A 7 -6.16 23.40 3.01
N ALA A 8 -6.20 22.11 2.70
CA ALA A 8 -6.36 21.62 1.32
C ALA A 8 -7.66 22.16 0.69
N GLN A 9 -8.78 22.10 1.41
CA GLN A 9 -10.04 22.68 0.97
C GLN A 9 -9.93 24.19 0.68
N ARG A 10 -9.24 24.93 1.57
CA ARG A 10 -9.08 26.40 1.43
C ARG A 10 -8.30 26.77 0.16
N VAL A 11 -7.22 26.02 -0.16
CA VAL A 11 -6.32 26.36 -1.29
C VAL A 11 -6.80 25.82 -2.65
N LEU A 12 -7.66 24.81 -2.65
CA LEU A 12 -8.22 24.26 -3.89
C LEU A 12 -9.19 25.26 -4.53
N THR A 13 -9.15 25.32 -5.87
CA THR A 13 -10.17 26.02 -6.67
C THR A 13 -11.55 25.39 -6.48
N PRO A 14 -12.66 26.06 -6.84
CA PRO A 14 -14.01 25.50 -6.67
C PRO A 14 -14.24 24.15 -7.35
N SER A 15 -13.53 23.87 -8.47
CA SER A 15 -13.56 22.57 -9.15
C SER A 15 -12.37 21.66 -8.79
N GLY A 16 -11.59 22.04 -7.79
CA GLY A 16 -10.38 21.33 -7.39
C GLY A 16 -10.68 19.94 -6.86
N VAL A 17 -9.76 19.02 -7.11
CA VAL A 17 -9.84 17.62 -6.69
C VAL A 17 -8.74 17.30 -5.68
N LEU A 18 -9.12 16.69 -4.57
CA LEU A 18 -8.22 16.06 -3.63
C LEU A 18 -8.03 14.59 -4.05
N VAL A 19 -6.79 14.16 -4.19
CA VAL A 19 -6.44 12.75 -4.43
C VAL A 19 -5.83 12.20 -3.14
N ASP A 20 -6.43 11.15 -2.61
CA ASP A 20 -5.97 10.41 -1.44
C ASP A 20 -5.43 9.04 -1.88
N VAL A 21 -4.15 8.81 -1.64
CA VAL A 21 -3.46 7.56 -2.01
C VAL A 21 -2.80 6.99 -0.77
N ARG A 22 -3.26 5.83 -0.33
CA ARG A 22 -2.74 5.22 0.91
C ARG A 22 -2.92 3.71 0.97
N PRO A 23 -2.14 3.03 1.82
CA PRO A 23 -2.35 1.63 2.08
C PRO A 23 -3.72 1.40 2.75
N VAL A 24 -4.29 0.24 2.50
CA VAL A 24 -5.46 -0.27 3.24
C VAL A 24 -5.02 -1.32 4.25
N THR A 25 -5.85 -1.53 5.28
CA THR A 25 -5.60 -2.57 6.28
C THR A 25 -5.97 -3.93 5.68
N ALA A 26 -5.03 -4.53 4.96
CA ALA A 26 -5.16 -5.86 4.37
C ALA A 26 -3.79 -6.56 4.34
N PRO A 27 -3.74 -7.91 4.37
CA PRO A 27 -2.51 -8.66 4.28
C PRO A 27 -1.69 -8.31 3.04
N ILE A 28 -0.37 -8.46 3.15
CA ILE A 28 0.52 -8.39 2.00
C ILE A 28 0.62 -9.75 1.32
N VAL A 29 1.04 -9.75 0.06
CA VAL A 29 1.42 -10.98 -0.66
C VAL A 29 2.90 -10.91 -0.96
N VAL A 30 3.65 -11.92 -0.55
CA VAL A 30 5.06 -12.11 -0.91
C VAL A 30 5.18 -13.23 -1.92
N GLU A 31 6.00 -13.01 -2.94
CA GLU A 31 6.06 -13.87 -4.12
C GLU A 31 7.50 -14.08 -4.59
N VAL A 32 7.74 -15.22 -5.20
CA VAL A 32 8.87 -15.42 -6.10
C VAL A 32 8.35 -15.33 -7.51
N VAL A 33 8.93 -14.46 -8.32
CA VAL A 33 8.48 -14.18 -9.69
C VAL A 33 9.60 -14.45 -10.69
N ILE A 34 9.21 -14.94 -11.86
CA ILE A 34 10.06 -15.01 -13.05
C ILE A 34 9.42 -14.06 -14.06
N ASP A 35 10.19 -13.07 -14.52
CA ASP A 35 9.67 -11.91 -15.25
C ASP A 35 8.60 -11.18 -14.40
N THR A 36 7.33 -11.34 -14.73
CA THR A 36 6.19 -10.75 -13.99
C THR A 36 5.26 -11.79 -13.40
N GLN A 37 5.50 -13.08 -13.66
CA GLN A 37 4.64 -14.17 -13.23
C GLN A 37 5.07 -14.74 -11.88
N ALA A 38 4.13 -14.81 -10.94
CA ALA A 38 4.37 -15.47 -9.66
C ALA A 38 4.45 -16.99 -9.88
N VAL A 39 5.55 -17.58 -9.48
CA VAL A 39 5.76 -19.05 -9.49
C VAL A 39 5.60 -19.64 -8.10
N TRP A 40 5.65 -18.80 -7.08
CA TRP A 40 5.33 -19.11 -5.69
C TRP A 40 4.76 -17.85 -5.02
N ALA A 41 3.76 -18.00 -4.17
CA ALA A 41 3.14 -16.90 -3.48
C ALA A 41 2.64 -17.30 -2.09
N LYS A 42 2.71 -16.38 -1.14
CA LYS A 42 2.17 -16.54 0.21
C LYS A 42 1.52 -15.25 0.67
N VAL A 43 0.31 -15.36 1.21
CA VAL A 43 -0.35 -14.27 1.93
C VAL A 43 0.22 -14.22 3.33
N VAL A 44 0.62 -13.04 3.79
CA VAL A 44 1.20 -12.82 5.10
C VAL A 44 0.42 -11.73 5.82
N ASP A 45 -0.04 -12.03 7.03
CA ASP A 45 -0.80 -11.11 7.88
C ASP A 45 0.10 -10.00 8.45
N VAL A 46 0.63 -9.19 7.55
CA VAL A 46 1.44 -8.00 7.84
C VAL A 46 0.72 -6.77 7.29
N TYR A 47 0.64 -5.73 8.09
CA TYR A 47 -0.16 -4.54 7.80
C TYR A 47 0.66 -3.26 7.97
N SER A 48 0.28 -2.23 7.22
CA SER A 48 0.61 -0.84 7.59
C SER A 48 -0.03 -0.52 8.94
N ALA A 49 0.59 0.39 9.72
CA ALA A 49 0.08 0.76 11.05
C ALA A 49 -1.45 0.98 11.02
N PRO A 50 -2.25 0.04 11.58
CA PRO A 50 -3.71 0.12 11.47
C PRO A 50 -4.28 1.38 12.10
N GLU A 51 -3.64 1.88 13.17
CA GLU A 51 -4.01 3.11 13.84
C GLU A 51 -3.87 4.34 12.95
N ASP A 52 -2.83 4.40 12.11
CA ASP A 52 -2.62 5.52 11.17
C ASP A 52 -3.63 5.48 10.02
N VAL A 53 -3.95 4.29 9.53
CA VAL A 53 -4.98 4.09 8.51
C VAL A 53 -6.35 4.50 9.05
N ALA A 54 -6.70 4.06 10.25
CA ALA A 54 -7.97 4.40 10.89
C ALA A 54 -8.08 5.92 11.18
N ALA A 55 -6.99 6.56 11.60
CA ALA A 55 -6.97 8.00 11.81
C ALA A 55 -7.16 8.79 10.50
N ALA A 56 -6.59 8.29 9.40
CA ALA A 56 -6.80 8.88 8.07
C ALA A 56 -8.24 8.71 7.59
N ASP A 57 -8.82 7.51 7.76
CA ASP A 57 -10.22 7.24 7.43
C ASP A 57 -11.17 8.17 8.21
N ALA A 58 -10.95 8.31 9.50
CA ALA A 58 -11.75 9.19 10.36
C ALA A 58 -11.65 10.66 9.92
N ALA A 59 -10.45 11.12 9.52
CA ALA A 59 -10.26 12.50 9.07
C ALA A 59 -10.95 12.77 7.72
N ILE A 60 -10.87 11.86 6.77
CA ILE A 60 -11.57 11.96 5.48
C ILE A 60 -13.08 11.91 5.69
N LYS A 61 -13.56 10.97 6.49
CA LYS A 61 -14.99 10.86 6.83
C LYS A 61 -15.50 12.17 7.48
N HIS A 62 -14.72 12.74 8.40
CA HIS A 62 -15.06 14.05 9.00
C HIS A 62 -15.18 15.13 7.93
N ALA A 63 -14.20 15.26 7.03
CA ALA A 63 -14.18 16.28 5.98
C ALA A 63 -15.37 16.13 5.00
N VAL A 64 -15.74 14.90 4.63
CA VAL A 64 -16.91 14.62 3.77
C VAL A 64 -18.20 14.94 4.51
N THR A 65 -18.34 14.52 5.78
CA THR A 65 -19.55 14.78 6.59
C THR A 65 -19.80 16.29 6.80
N HIS A 66 -18.72 17.09 6.87
CA HIS A 66 -18.83 18.55 7.00
C HIS A 66 -18.94 19.28 5.66
N GLY A 67 -19.07 18.56 4.55
CA GLY A 67 -19.25 19.14 3.22
C GLY A 67 -17.99 19.79 2.63
N TRP A 68 -16.81 19.60 3.24
CA TRP A 68 -15.57 20.16 2.69
C TRP A 68 -15.19 19.49 1.37
N PHE A 69 -15.52 18.21 1.25
CA PHE A 69 -15.27 17.40 0.07
C PHE A 69 -16.47 16.50 -0.25
N VAL A 70 -16.63 16.21 -1.52
CA VAL A 70 -17.60 15.24 -2.03
C VAL A 70 -16.83 14.08 -2.63
N PHE A 71 -17.09 12.88 -2.17
CA PHE A 71 -16.49 11.65 -2.71
C PHE A 71 -16.90 11.43 -4.17
N GLU A 72 -15.96 11.07 -5.03
CA GLU A 72 -16.21 10.79 -6.44
C GLU A 72 -16.00 9.31 -6.78
N THR A 73 -14.80 8.79 -6.53
CA THR A 73 -14.47 7.40 -6.87
C THR A 73 -13.34 6.86 -6.01
N SER A 74 -13.21 5.54 -6.01
CA SER A 74 -12.15 4.83 -5.32
C SER A 74 -11.69 3.64 -6.17
N ILE A 75 -10.38 3.50 -6.35
CA ILE A 75 -9.76 2.46 -7.17
C ILE A 75 -8.76 1.70 -6.30
N PRO A 76 -8.99 0.40 -6.06
CA PRO A 76 -8.01 -0.45 -5.40
C PRO A 76 -6.87 -0.78 -6.37
N PHE A 77 -5.64 -0.85 -5.84
CA PHE A 77 -4.49 -1.31 -6.60
C PHE A 77 -3.46 -1.95 -5.67
N ASN A 78 -2.51 -2.68 -6.25
CA ASN A 78 -1.38 -3.21 -5.51
C ASN A 78 -0.16 -2.31 -5.76
N PHE A 79 0.45 -1.85 -4.68
CA PHE A 79 1.78 -1.28 -4.72
C PHE A 79 2.78 -2.43 -4.72
N GLU A 80 3.58 -2.55 -5.76
CA GLU A 80 4.50 -3.65 -5.97
C GLU A 80 5.95 -3.22 -5.74
N ILE A 81 6.69 -4.04 -5.02
CA ILE A 81 8.11 -3.84 -4.75
C ILE A 81 8.83 -5.10 -5.19
N TYR A 82 9.89 -4.90 -5.97
CA TYR A 82 10.75 -5.96 -6.44
C TYR A 82 12.09 -5.90 -5.72
N CYS A 83 12.56 -7.05 -5.24
CA CYS A 83 13.84 -7.22 -4.56
C CYS A 83 14.60 -8.38 -5.19
N ASP A 84 15.92 -8.27 -5.20
CA ASP A 84 16.78 -9.36 -5.68
C ASP A 84 17.14 -10.33 -4.54
N ARG A 85 16.99 -9.90 -3.29
CA ARG A 85 17.27 -10.69 -2.08
C ARG A 85 16.22 -10.48 -1.00
N ALA A 86 15.99 -11.51 -0.19
CA ALA A 86 15.07 -11.42 0.95
C ALA A 86 15.49 -10.36 1.99
N ALA A 87 16.78 -10.11 2.16
CA ALA A 87 17.28 -9.07 3.06
C ALA A 87 16.81 -7.65 2.66
N GLU A 88 16.71 -7.36 1.37
CA GLU A 88 16.19 -6.07 0.87
C GLU A 88 14.71 -5.89 1.22
N LEU A 89 13.93 -6.95 1.13
CA LEU A 89 12.54 -6.95 1.56
C LEU A 89 12.44 -6.68 3.06
N GLY A 90 13.34 -7.27 3.87
CA GLY A 90 13.42 -7.01 5.32
C GLY A 90 13.67 -5.53 5.63
N VAL A 91 14.63 -4.92 4.96
CA VAL A 91 14.91 -3.47 5.11
C VAL A 91 13.69 -2.62 4.74
N TYR A 92 12.99 -2.98 3.68
CA TYR A 92 11.77 -2.28 3.28
C TYR A 92 10.66 -2.39 4.32
N VAL A 93 10.40 -3.60 4.83
CA VAL A 93 9.38 -3.88 5.85
C VAL A 93 9.66 -3.08 7.13
N GLU A 94 10.92 -3.04 7.57
CA GLU A 94 11.35 -2.28 8.74
C GLU A 94 11.20 -0.77 8.52
N ALA A 95 11.69 -0.25 7.38
CA ALA A 95 11.61 1.18 7.04
C ALA A 95 10.17 1.68 6.95
N ARG A 96 9.22 0.82 6.57
CA ARG A 96 7.79 1.13 6.51
C ARG A 96 7.03 0.79 7.78
N LYS A 97 7.72 0.29 8.82
CA LYS A 97 7.13 -0.09 10.12
C LYS A 97 5.93 -1.02 9.96
N LEU A 98 6.02 -1.96 9.01
CA LEU A 98 4.98 -2.96 8.82
C LEU A 98 4.98 -3.89 10.03
N ARG A 99 3.79 -4.27 10.49
CA ARG A 99 3.59 -5.08 11.70
C ARG A 99 2.67 -6.25 11.41
N GLY A 100 2.86 -7.33 12.14
CA GLY A 100 2.01 -8.51 12.05
C GLY A 100 2.81 -9.80 12.15
N ALA A 101 2.41 -10.80 11.36
CA ALA A 101 3.07 -12.09 11.31
C ALA A 101 4.49 -12.00 10.75
N GLU A 102 5.30 -12.98 11.06
CA GLU A 102 6.65 -13.08 10.52
C GLU A 102 6.61 -13.36 9.02
N ILE A 103 7.42 -12.61 8.28
CA ILE A 103 7.60 -12.84 6.85
C ILE A 103 8.57 -14.02 6.66
N PRO A 104 8.24 -14.98 5.79
CA PRO A 104 9.06 -16.19 5.61
C PRO A 104 10.30 -15.90 4.73
N TYR A 105 11.21 -15.06 5.22
CA TYR A 105 12.40 -14.63 4.45
C TYR A 105 13.29 -15.79 4.00
N GLU A 106 13.49 -16.79 4.86
CA GLU A 106 14.31 -17.96 4.53
C GLU A 106 13.67 -18.78 3.41
N GLU A 107 12.36 -19.04 3.51
CA GLU A 107 11.62 -19.77 2.47
C GLU A 107 11.64 -19.03 1.12
N LEU A 108 11.45 -17.71 1.14
CA LEU A 108 11.51 -16.85 -0.04
C LEU A 108 12.88 -16.93 -0.71
N GLU A 109 13.96 -16.81 0.07
CA GLU A 109 15.32 -16.83 -0.45
C GLU A 109 15.69 -18.22 -0.98
N GLU A 110 15.25 -19.28 -0.32
CA GLU A 110 15.45 -20.66 -0.78
C GLU A 110 14.78 -20.90 -2.13
N ARG A 111 13.50 -20.55 -2.26
CA ARG A 111 12.77 -20.68 -3.53
C ARG A 111 13.40 -19.88 -4.66
N ARG A 112 13.83 -18.67 -4.37
CA ARG A 112 14.52 -17.83 -5.36
C ARG A 112 15.83 -18.47 -5.82
N ARG A 113 16.61 -19.05 -4.90
CA ARG A 113 17.89 -19.71 -5.22
C ARG A 113 17.70 -20.98 -6.03
N GLU A 114 16.69 -21.80 -5.68
CA GLU A 114 16.35 -23.02 -6.43
C GLU A 114 16.07 -22.70 -7.91
N LEU A 115 15.26 -21.68 -8.16
CA LEU A 115 14.94 -21.23 -9.51
C LEU A 115 16.16 -20.60 -10.22
N GLY A 116 16.98 -19.84 -9.50
CA GLY A 116 18.22 -19.28 -10.02
C GLY A 116 19.22 -20.36 -10.42
N ALA A 117 19.34 -21.45 -9.65
CA ALA A 117 20.16 -22.61 -9.96
C ALA A 117 19.67 -23.36 -11.21
N ALA A 118 18.37 -23.30 -11.50
CA ALA A 118 17.78 -23.82 -12.73
C ALA A 118 17.95 -22.87 -13.95
N GLY A 119 18.73 -21.80 -13.82
CA GLY A 119 19.00 -20.83 -14.89
C GLY A 119 17.87 -19.80 -15.12
N GLN A 120 16.95 -19.66 -14.18
CA GLN A 120 15.84 -18.71 -14.27
C GLN A 120 16.14 -17.41 -13.50
N ALA A 121 15.83 -16.26 -14.08
CA ALA A 121 15.99 -14.96 -13.45
C ALA A 121 14.85 -14.70 -12.43
N ALA A 122 14.93 -15.36 -11.27
CA ALA A 122 13.93 -15.24 -10.23
C ALA A 122 14.19 -14.03 -9.32
N ARG A 123 13.14 -13.24 -9.05
CA ARG A 123 13.13 -12.10 -8.11
C ARG A 123 12.05 -12.30 -7.06
N LEU A 124 12.14 -11.53 -5.99
CA LEU A 124 11.08 -11.41 -5.00
C LEU A 124 10.18 -10.24 -5.34
N ARG A 125 8.88 -10.41 -5.14
CA ARG A 125 7.90 -9.34 -5.23
C ARG A 125 7.06 -9.31 -3.97
N CYS A 126 6.88 -8.13 -3.41
CA CYS A 126 5.92 -7.87 -2.35
C CYS A 126 4.80 -7.00 -2.92
N ARG A 127 3.57 -7.46 -2.84
CA ARG A 127 2.38 -6.69 -3.21
C ARG A 127 1.67 -6.22 -1.95
N ARG A 128 1.43 -4.92 -1.89
CA ARG A 128 0.68 -4.27 -0.80
C ARG A 128 -0.60 -3.68 -1.37
N PRO A 129 -1.76 -3.99 -0.79
CA PRO A 129 -3.02 -3.39 -1.23
C PRO A 129 -3.09 -1.92 -0.81
N TRP A 130 -3.39 -1.07 -1.79
CA TRP A 130 -3.56 0.37 -1.64
C TRP A 130 -4.89 0.80 -2.25
N MET A 131 -5.32 2.00 -1.89
CA MET A 131 -6.49 2.64 -2.43
C MET A 131 -6.14 4.03 -2.93
N LEU A 132 -6.61 4.37 -4.12
CA LEU A 132 -6.64 5.72 -4.64
C LEU A 132 -8.08 6.20 -4.60
N SER A 133 -8.36 7.28 -3.89
CA SER A 133 -9.70 7.87 -3.81
C SER A 133 -9.65 9.33 -4.26
N THR A 134 -10.68 9.79 -4.95
CA THR A 134 -10.81 11.18 -5.36
C THR A 134 -12.03 11.83 -4.73
N TYR A 135 -11.84 13.09 -4.38
CA TYR A 135 -12.85 13.92 -3.73
C TYR A 135 -12.85 15.32 -4.36
N ARG A 136 -13.99 15.78 -4.82
CA ARG A 136 -14.15 17.14 -5.31
C ARG A 136 -14.30 18.10 -4.13
N LYS A 137 -13.77 19.32 -4.24
CA LYS A 137 -14.05 20.39 -3.28
C LYS A 137 -15.56 20.58 -3.15
N GLY A 138 -16.06 20.56 -1.92
CA GLY A 138 -17.46 20.80 -1.63
C GLY A 138 -17.88 22.25 -1.96
N PRO A 139 -19.19 22.51 -2.09
CA PRO A 139 -19.69 23.87 -2.28
C PRO A 139 -19.32 24.75 -1.09
N GLU A 140 -19.11 26.03 -1.34
CA GLU A 140 -18.91 27.07 -0.31
C GLU A 140 -20.21 27.41 0.37
#